data_466b2bbd3e3726f78b026cfdbea6ff13
#
_entry.id   466b2bbd3e3726f78b026cfdbea6ff13
#
_cell.length_a   1.000
_cell.length_b   1.000
_cell.length_c   1.000
_cell.angle_alpha   90.00
_cell.angle_beta   90.00
_cell.angle_gamma   90.00
#
_symmetry.space_group_name_H-M   'P 1'
#
loop_
_entity.id
_entity.type
_entity.pdbx_description
1 polymer ?
#
loop_
_entity_poly.entity_id
_entity_poly.type
_entity_poly.pdbx_seq_one_letter_code
_entity_poly.pdbx_strand_id
1 'polypeptide(L)'
;MDEELRERVEREAEKHALFNALKHDSDPDVGAIMGPLMGDNPDFRPHGDEVPGVVGGVVGKIGQLDRKARRERLGELDPELVEELDAEDEGDDHTLPDLPNVDDYETVRLRAAPNPNGPWHLGHARMPAVIGTYCDRYDGEFIVRFDDTDPETKRPDLSAYDAIVADIDYLGFDPDEVLRASDRVETYYEHARELIELGEAYTCDLPAEEFSALKREGEPSPNRDKSPDTVADEFEAMVDGEYSSGEMVLRVKTDIEHKNPALRDWVAFRMIDTPHPREEAVDYRCWPMLDFQSAIDDQLTGVTHIIRGIDLQDSAKRQGFLYDYFGWEYPEVLHWGHVQIDAYDIDLSTSTIKQLIDDGDLDGWDDPRAPTLQSIRRRGIRGEAVVESMIGLGMSTSDVDLAMSSIYANNRDLVDDEADRYFLVRNGERVPVVGEEKPAAGSPPLHPNHEDRGRREIPVEDAVLVEVDDLTDGERVWLKGYGCVRYADGEFVVTGDDIDAVREEGVDVIHWVPADDTVSITMRTPDGDVTGEAEPGFADTAVDELVQFERIGFVRVDEHADDESVVYFAHD
;
A
#
# COMPACT_ATOMS: atom_id res chain seq x y z
N MET A 1 -21.19 -15.46 40.49
CA MET A 1 -21.13 -13.98 40.54
C MET A 1 -22.38 -13.47 41.22
N ASP A 2 -22.29 -12.58 42.25
CA ASP A 2 -23.45 -11.96 42.85
C ASP A 2 -24.05 -10.84 41.96
N GLU A 3 -25.25 -10.32 42.32
CA GLU A 3 -25.97 -9.37 41.48
C GLU A 3 -25.27 -8.03 41.36
N GLU A 4 -24.63 -7.55 42.42
CA GLU A 4 -23.88 -6.28 42.45
C GLU A 4 -22.61 -6.33 41.56
N LEU A 5 -21.89 -7.44 41.62
CA LEU A 5 -20.71 -7.67 40.76
C LEU A 5 -21.12 -7.83 39.28
N ARG A 6 -22.26 -8.47 39.02
CA ARG A 6 -22.75 -8.62 37.66
C ARG A 6 -23.14 -7.29 37.02
N GLU A 7 -23.81 -6.40 37.77
CA GLU A 7 -24.14 -5.06 37.28
C GLU A 7 -22.87 -4.24 36.97
N ARG A 8 -21.81 -4.40 37.78
CA ARG A 8 -20.52 -3.77 37.50
C ARG A 8 -19.87 -4.33 36.23
N VAL A 9 -19.86 -5.65 36.04
CA VAL A 9 -19.33 -6.28 34.82
C VAL A 9 -20.11 -5.79 33.60
N GLU A 10 -21.47 -5.73 33.67
CA GLU A 10 -22.30 -5.24 32.56
C GLU A 10 -21.93 -3.77 32.22
N ARG A 11 -21.77 -2.91 33.21
CA ARG A 11 -21.44 -1.50 33.01
C ARG A 11 -20.05 -1.27 32.43
N GLU A 12 -19.03 -1.95 32.97
CA GLU A 12 -17.67 -1.82 32.45
C GLU A 12 -17.55 -2.45 31.05
N ALA A 13 -18.20 -3.59 30.81
CA ALA A 13 -18.27 -4.19 29.48
C ALA A 13 -19.00 -3.29 28.47
N GLU A 14 -20.06 -2.55 28.89
CA GLU A 14 -20.76 -1.60 28.04
C GLU A 14 -19.84 -0.44 27.63
N LYS A 15 -19.04 0.11 28.56
CA LYS A 15 -18.06 1.16 28.24
C LYS A 15 -17.02 0.67 27.22
N HIS A 16 -16.36 -0.45 27.50
CA HIS A 16 -15.33 -0.99 26.60
C HIS A 16 -15.90 -1.36 25.22
N ALA A 17 -17.12 -1.89 25.16
CA ALA A 17 -17.75 -2.26 23.90
C ALA A 17 -18.15 -1.05 23.07
N LEU A 18 -18.71 0.00 23.71
CA LEU A 18 -19.03 1.26 23.03
C LEU A 18 -17.77 1.97 22.53
N PHE A 19 -16.73 2.05 23.37
CA PHE A 19 -15.47 2.65 23.01
C PHE A 19 -14.80 1.92 21.84
N ASN A 20 -14.70 0.60 21.90
CA ASN A 20 -14.15 -0.22 20.82
C ASN A 20 -14.93 -0.05 19.51
N ALA A 21 -16.27 -0.09 19.58
CA ALA A 21 -17.13 0.04 18.40
C ALA A 21 -17.04 1.44 17.74
N LEU A 22 -16.88 2.50 18.54
CA LEU A 22 -16.72 3.87 18.04
C LEU A 22 -15.31 4.10 17.48
N LYS A 23 -14.29 3.58 18.16
CA LYS A 23 -12.88 3.71 17.75
C LYS A 23 -12.57 3.02 16.43
N HIS A 24 -13.16 1.85 16.18
CA HIS A 24 -12.87 1.06 14.98
C HIS A 24 -13.99 1.10 13.92
N ASP A 25 -15.01 1.94 14.14
CA ASP A 25 -16.22 2.07 13.29
C ASP A 25 -16.81 0.72 12.85
N SER A 26 -16.86 -0.21 13.80
CA SER A 26 -17.27 -1.61 13.56
C SER A 26 -18.23 -2.09 14.63
N ASP A 27 -18.81 -3.27 14.44
CA ASP A 27 -19.55 -3.92 15.52
C ASP A 27 -18.59 -4.48 16.58
N PRO A 28 -18.92 -4.31 17.89
CA PRO A 28 -18.01 -4.70 18.96
C PRO A 28 -17.84 -6.22 19.01
N ASP A 29 -16.60 -6.69 19.22
CA ASP A 29 -16.24 -8.11 19.35
C ASP A 29 -15.91 -8.49 20.79
N VAL A 30 -16.44 -9.65 21.24
CA VAL A 30 -16.23 -10.14 22.62
C VAL A 30 -14.74 -10.35 22.92
N GLY A 31 -13.98 -10.87 21.96
CA GLY A 31 -12.54 -11.13 22.14
C GLY A 31 -11.73 -9.86 22.35
N ALA A 32 -12.03 -8.82 21.57
CA ALA A 32 -11.39 -7.51 21.67
C ALA A 32 -11.67 -6.80 23.02
N ILE A 33 -12.84 -7.04 23.60
CA ILE A 33 -13.26 -6.40 24.86
C ILE A 33 -12.71 -7.12 26.10
N MET A 34 -12.63 -8.44 26.07
CA MET A 34 -12.27 -9.25 27.23
C MET A 34 -10.90 -8.91 27.81
N GLY A 35 -9.91 -8.66 26.97
CA GLY A 35 -8.55 -8.32 27.40
C GLY A 35 -8.50 -7.04 28.23
N PRO A 36 -8.90 -5.88 27.68
CA PRO A 36 -8.98 -4.61 28.40
C PRO A 36 -9.87 -4.69 29.65
N LEU A 37 -11.08 -5.24 29.54
CA LEU A 37 -12.02 -5.37 30.66
C LEU A 37 -11.41 -6.09 31.86
N MET A 38 -10.71 -7.21 31.63
CA MET A 38 -10.06 -7.98 32.68
C MET A 38 -8.74 -7.38 33.17
N GLY A 39 -8.12 -6.54 32.33
CA GLY A 39 -6.93 -5.75 32.66
C GLY A 39 -7.25 -4.68 33.68
N ASP A 40 -8.26 -3.88 33.37
CA ASP A 40 -8.68 -2.72 34.17
C ASP A 40 -9.43 -3.13 35.45
N ASN A 41 -10.02 -4.32 35.45
CA ASN A 41 -10.79 -4.83 36.59
C ASN A 41 -10.26 -6.19 37.08
N PRO A 42 -9.14 -6.22 37.80
CA PRO A 42 -8.53 -7.48 38.28
C PRO A 42 -9.44 -8.33 39.18
N ASP A 43 -10.43 -7.74 39.83
CA ASP A 43 -11.43 -8.39 40.68
C ASP A 43 -12.47 -9.19 39.88
N PHE A 44 -12.56 -9.03 38.55
CA PHE A 44 -13.39 -9.86 37.68
C PHE A 44 -12.76 -11.21 37.34
N ARG A 45 -11.41 -11.36 37.49
CA ARG A 45 -10.67 -12.56 37.14
C ARG A 45 -11.13 -13.85 37.83
N PRO A 46 -11.55 -13.82 39.11
CA PRO A 46 -12.08 -15.02 39.76
C PRO A 46 -13.40 -15.55 39.14
N HIS A 47 -14.07 -14.74 38.31
CA HIS A 47 -15.32 -15.07 37.64
C HIS A 47 -15.17 -15.23 36.12
N GLY A 48 -13.95 -15.55 35.66
CA GLY A 48 -13.60 -15.68 34.25
C GLY A 48 -14.49 -16.62 33.42
N ASP A 49 -15.16 -17.58 34.05
CA ASP A 49 -16.10 -18.50 33.40
C ASP A 49 -17.50 -17.87 33.16
N GLU A 50 -17.87 -16.85 33.94
CA GLU A 50 -19.19 -16.22 33.88
C GLU A 50 -19.17 -14.89 33.09
N VAL A 51 -18.05 -14.16 33.11
CA VAL A 51 -17.88 -12.85 32.48
C VAL A 51 -18.13 -12.88 30.96
N PRO A 52 -17.60 -13.84 30.17
CA PRO A 52 -17.82 -13.88 28.71
C PRO A 52 -19.30 -13.92 28.31
N GLY A 53 -20.13 -14.60 29.10
CA GLY A 53 -21.57 -14.67 28.86
C GLY A 53 -22.29 -13.33 29.07
N VAL A 54 -21.81 -12.54 30.04
CA VAL A 54 -22.32 -11.18 30.30
C VAL A 54 -21.87 -10.23 29.18
N VAL A 55 -20.59 -10.26 28.82
CA VAL A 55 -20.02 -9.45 27.72
C VAL A 55 -20.72 -9.73 26.40
N GLY A 56 -20.97 -11.00 26.04
CA GLY A 56 -21.71 -11.37 24.84
C GLY A 56 -23.14 -10.78 24.78
N GLY A 57 -23.82 -10.72 25.95
CA GLY A 57 -25.12 -10.08 26.04
C GLY A 57 -25.08 -8.54 25.84
N VAL A 58 -24.00 -7.90 26.28
CA VAL A 58 -23.76 -6.45 26.11
C VAL A 58 -23.42 -6.15 24.64
N VAL A 59 -22.49 -6.89 24.05
CA VAL A 59 -22.09 -6.78 22.64
C VAL A 59 -23.30 -6.88 21.71
N GLY A 60 -24.18 -7.87 21.94
CA GLY A 60 -25.39 -8.03 21.13
C GLY A 60 -26.40 -6.87 21.23
N LYS A 61 -26.40 -6.12 22.34
CA LYS A 61 -27.25 -4.91 22.48
C LYS A 61 -26.62 -3.70 21.75
N ILE A 62 -25.29 -3.54 21.85
CA ILE A 62 -24.56 -2.41 21.26
C ILE A 62 -24.52 -2.54 19.73
N GLY A 63 -24.40 -3.77 19.19
CA GLY A 63 -24.48 -4.03 17.75
C GLY A 63 -25.78 -3.57 17.08
N GLN A 64 -26.86 -3.35 17.86
CA GLN A 64 -28.14 -2.82 17.36
C GLN A 64 -28.24 -1.28 17.39
N LEU A 65 -27.25 -0.59 17.95
CA LEU A 65 -27.20 0.87 18.04
C LEU A 65 -26.43 1.44 16.84
N ASP A 66 -26.93 2.54 16.29
CA ASP A 66 -26.18 3.32 15.33
C ASP A 66 -25.04 4.10 16.01
N ARG A 67 -24.08 4.63 15.21
CA ARG A 67 -22.90 5.35 15.71
C ARG A 67 -23.27 6.52 16.64
N LYS A 68 -24.35 7.24 16.31
CA LYS A 68 -24.79 8.38 17.11
C LYS A 68 -25.30 7.93 18.48
N ALA A 69 -26.11 6.89 18.53
CA ALA A 69 -26.63 6.33 19.77
C ALA A 69 -25.52 5.70 20.62
N ARG A 70 -24.53 5.04 20.00
CA ARG A 70 -23.34 4.53 20.68
C ARG A 70 -22.57 5.66 21.36
N ARG A 71 -22.35 6.81 20.67
CA ARG A 71 -21.63 7.96 21.20
C ARG A 71 -22.40 8.66 22.33
N GLU A 72 -23.70 8.89 22.17
CA GLU A 72 -24.54 9.45 23.23
C GLU A 72 -24.51 8.57 24.49
N ARG A 73 -24.56 7.25 24.30
CA ARG A 73 -24.56 6.29 25.40
C ARG A 73 -23.21 6.21 26.11
N LEU A 74 -22.09 6.29 25.38
CA LEU A 74 -20.75 6.36 25.98
C LEU A 74 -20.60 7.64 26.81
N GLY A 75 -21.06 8.77 26.32
CA GLY A 75 -21.02 10.05 27.04
C GLY A 75 -21.85 10.07 28.32
N GLU A 76 -22.95 9.28 28.41
CA GLU A 76 -23.69 9.10 29.66
C GLU A 76 -22.94 8.24 30.69
N LEU A 77 -22.16 7.26 30.24
CA LEU A 77 -21.45 6.31 31.08
C LEU A 77 -20.09 6.82 31.53
N ASP A 78 -19.36 7.46 30.59
CA ASP A 78 -18.00 7.94 30.81
C ASP A 78 -17.66 9.07 29.81
N PRO A 79 -17.87 10.35 30.20
CA PRO A 79 -17.55 11.50 29.35
C PRO A 79 -16.06 11.60 29.00
N GLU A 80 -15.15 11.11 29.89
CA GLU A 80 -13.70 11.17 29.66
C GLU A 80 -13.29 10.27 28.48
N LEU A 81 -13.95 9.12 28.29
CA LEU A 81 -13.72 8.26 27.12
C LEU A 81 -14.25 8.87 25.82
N VAL A 82 -15.26 9.74 25.86
CA VAL A 82 -15.67 10.50 24.68
C VAL A 82 -14.67 11.60 24.36
N GLU A 83 -14.14 12.28 25.39
CA GLU A 83 -13.06 13.25 25.22
C GLU A 83 -11.77 12.58 24.71
N GLU A 84 -11.50 11.32 25.11
CA GLU A 84 -10.40 10.52 24.58
C GLU A 84 -10.61 10.16 23.11
N LEU A 85 -11.84 9.75 22.73
CA LEU A 85 -12.19 9.52 21.31
C LEU A 85 -12.11 10.83 20.49
N ASP A 86 -12.56 11.96 21.05
CA ASP A 86 -12.46 13.25 20.38
C ASP A 86 -11.02 13.75 20.30
N ALA A 87 -10.21 13.50 21.32
CA ALA A 87 -8.77 13.79 21.31
C ALA A 87 -8.00 12.82 20.39
N GLU A 88 -8.47 11.57 20.26
CA GLU A 88 -7.98 10.65 19.23
C GLU A 88 -8.52 11.06 17.85
N ASP A 89 -9.77 11.48 17.67
CA ASP A 89 -10.33 12.06 16.44
C ASP A 89 -9.71 13.44 16.09
N GLU A 90 -9.34 14.26 17.09
CA GLU A 90 -8.59 15.52 16.90
C GLU A 90 -7.07 15.28 16.82
N GLY A 91 -6.55 14.16 17.33
CA GLY A 91 -5.18 13.68 17.23
C GLY A 91 -5.01 12.58 16.18
N ASP A 92 -6.11 12.03 15.67
CA ASP A 92 -6.23 11.15 14.52
C ASP A 92 -6.58 11.94 13.21
N ASP A 93 -6.10 13.16 13.14
CA ASP A 93 -5.52 13.60 11.91
C ASP A 93 -4.33 12.66 11.73
N HIS A 94 -4.46 11.61 10.90
CA HIS A 94 -3.42 10.63 10.54
C HIS A 94 -2.20 11.33 9.93
N THR A 95 -1.77 12.39 10.59
CA THR A 95 -0.64 13.20 10.20
C THR A 95 0.60 12.54 10.77
N LEU A 96 1.59 12.43 9.92
CA LEU A 96 2.92 12.02 10.33
C LEU A 96 3.38 12.92 11.49
N PRO A 97 4.02 12.37 12.55
CA PRO A 97 4.58 13.19 13.64
C PRO A 97 5.61 14.18 13.10
N ASP A 98 5.87 15.24 13.81
CA ASP A 98 6.93 16.16 13.43
C ASP A 98 8.30 15.45 13.45
N LEU A 99 9.16 15.82 12.49
CA LEU A 99 10.55 15.36 12.50
C LEU A 99 11.31 15.97 13.68
N PRO A 100 12.16 15.19 14.37
CA PRO A 100 12.97 15.73 15.46
C PRO A 100 14.02 16.72 14.94
N ASN A 101 14.36 17.71 15.76
CA ASN A 101 15.51 18.59 15.57
C ASN A 101 15.60 19.30 14.20
N VAL A 102 14.47 19.55 13.52
CA VAL A 102 14.46 20.20 12.19
C VAL A 102 15.11 21.58 12.19
N ASP A 103 15.02 22.30 13.31
CA ASP A 103 15.59 23.64 13.47
C ASP A 103 17.13 23.64 13.51
N ASP A 104 17.77 22.49 13.68
CA ASP A 104 19.22 22.34 13.71
C ASP A 104 19.82 22.28 12.27
N TYR A 105 18.98 22.15 11.25
CA TYR A 105 19.37 22.02 9.86
C TYR A 105 18.92 23.21 9.01
N GLU A 106 19.74 23.66 8.08
CA GLU A 106 19.39 24.72 7.14
C GLU A 106 18.34 24.24 6.13
N THR A 107 18.42 22.98 5.72
CA THR A 107 17.48 22.30 4.82
C THR A 107 17.28 20.87 5.30
N VAL A 108 16.04 20.44 5.43
CA VAL A 108 15.71 19.04 5.69
C VAL A 108 15.96 18.23 4.42
N ARG A 109 16.76 17.18 4.52
CA ARG A 109 17.07 16.27 3.41
C ARG A 109 16.75 14.85 3.79
N LEU A 110 15.83 14.24 3.03
CA LEU A 110 15.47 12.84 3.19
C LEU A 110 15.77 12.06 1.91
N ARG A 111 15.94 10.76 2.05
CA ARG A 111 16.16 9.91 0.90
C ARG A 111 15.32 8.64 0.92
N ALA A 112 14.77 8.26 -0.24
CA ALA A 112 14.35 6.91 -0.54
C ALA A 112 15.55 6.13 -1.11
N ALA A 113 15.76 4.89 -0.63
CA ALA A 113 16.90 4.08 -1.03
C ALA A 113 16.47 2.69 -1.54
N PRO A 114 15.74 2.63 -2.68
CA PRO A 114 15.26 1.37 -3.23
C PRO A 114 16.39 0.53 -3.84
N ASN A 115 16.25 -0.79 -3.74
CA ASN A 115 17.00 -1.70 -4.60
C ASN A 115 16.21 -1.89 -5.91
N PRO A 116 16.81 -1.65 -7.10
CA PRO A 116 16.11 -1.69 -8.37
C PRO A 116 16.07 -3.11 -8.96
N ASN A 117 15.58 -4.10 -8.22
CA ASN A 117 15.47 -5.49 -8.67
C ASN A 117 14.14 -5.82 -9.38
N GLY A 118 13.27 -4.84 -9.55
CA GLY A 118 12.00 -4.87 -10.27
C GLY A 118 11.12 -3.67 -9.92
N PRO A 119 10.01 -3.45 -10.64
CA PRO A 119 8.99 -2.46 -10.29
C PRO A 119 8.45 -2.65 -8.87
N TRP A 120 7.89 -1.60 -8.31
CA TRP A 120 7.41 -1.61 -6.93
C TRP A 120 6.06 -2.34 -6.77
N HIS A 121 5.96 -3.17 -5.74
CA HIS A 121 4.67 -3.60 -5.22
C HIS A 121 4.10 -2.52 -4.29
N LEU A 122 2.80 -2.60 -4.01
CA LEU A 122 2.05 -1.59 -3.26
C LEU A 122 2.67 -1.25 -1.88
N GLY A 123 3.26 -2.23 -1.20
CA GLY A 123 3.92 -1.98 0.08
C GLY A 123 5.12 -1.03 0.03
N HIS A 124 5.77 -0.89 -1.15
CA HIS A 124 6.86 0.08 -1.32
C HIS A 124 6.39 1.53 -1.36
N ALA A 125 5.11 1.79 -1.68
CA ALA A 125 4.55 3.13 -1.75
C ALA A 125 4.69 3.91 -0.42
N ARG A 126 4.76 3.21 0.72
CA ARG A 126 4.93 3.86 2.03
C ARG A 126 6.20 4.70 2.10
N MET A 127 7.29 4.23 1.49
CA MET A 127 8.57 4.93 1.53
C MET A 127 8.50 6.32 0.86
N PRO A 128 8.15 6.45 -0.44
CA PRO A 128 8.03 7.76 -1.08
C PRO A 128 6.87 8.58 -0.49
N ALA A 129 5.75 7.97 -0.09
CA ALA A 129 4.63 8.69 0.51
C ALA A 129 5.04 9.42 1.79
N VAL A 130 5.71 8.74 2.72
CA VAL A 130 6.16 9.36 3.98
C VAL A 130 7.29 10.36 3.74
N ILE A 131 8.31 9.99 2.94
CA ILE A 131 9.48 10.84 2.68
C ILE A 131 9.07 12.09 1.91
N GLY A 132 8.31 11.95 0.82
CA GLY A 132 7.83 13.06 0.01
C GLY A 132 6.94 14.02 0.82
N THR A 133 6.01 13.49 1.61
CA THR A 133 5.17 14.32 2.49
C THR A 133 5.98 15.12 3.52
N TYR A 134 7.05 14.53 4.08
CA TYR A 134 7.92 15.31 4.96
C TYR A 134 8.73 16.37 4.20
N CYS A 135 9.22 16.06 3.00
CA CYS A 135 9.89 17.06 2.17
C CYS A 135 8.95 18.23 1.85
N ASP A 136 7.71 17.95 1.44
CA ASP A 136 6.70 19.00 1.20
C ASP A 136 6.38 19.82 2.46
N ARG A 137 6.25 19.14 3.62
CA ARG A 137 5.94 19.81 4.91
C ARG A 137 7.01 20.80 5.35
N TYR A 138 8.29 20.48 5.12
CA TYR A 138 9.43 21.25 5.63
C TYR A 138 10.17 22.02 4.52
N ASP A 139 9.61 22.13 3.31
CA ASP A 139 10.29 22.73 2.14
C ASP A 139 11.71 22.12 1.96
N GLY A 140 11.76 20.79 2.11
CA GLY A 140 12.99 20.00 2.13
C GLY A 140 13.33 19.39 0.77
N GLU A 141 14.46 18.67 0.67
CA GLU A 141 14.90 18.00 -0.53
C GLU A 141 14.67 16.49 -0.47
N PHE A 142 14.08 15.95 -1.53
CA PHE A 142 13.81 14.53 -1.71
C PHE A 142 14.86 13.88 -2.62
N ILE A 143 15.66 12.98 -2.07
CA ILE A 143 16.71 12.25 -2.78
C ILE A 143 16.25 10.81 -3.04
N VAL A 144 16.40 10.31 -4.26
CA VAL A 144 16.28 8.89 -4.59
C VAL A 144 17.66 8.33 -4.84
N ARG A 145 18.10 7.35 -4.05
CA ARG A 145 19.35 6.63 -4.24
C ARG A 145 19.07 5.16 -4.52
N PHE A 146 19.39 4.70 -5.69
CA PHE A 146 19.32 3.29 -6.02
C PHE A 146 20.46 2.53 -5.36
N ASP A 147 20.11 1.66 -4.38
CA ASP A 147 21.08 0.80 -3.69
C ASP A 147 21.32 -0.46 -4.53
N ASP A 148 22.11 -0.32 -5.59
CA ASP A 148 22.32 -1.28 -6.66
C ASP A 148 23.72 -1.95 -6.65
N THR A 149 24.36 -2.04 -5.48
CA THR A 149 25.71 -2.59 -5.32
C THR A 149 25.77 -4.11 -5.12
N ASP A 150 24.68 -4.82 -5.32
CA ASP A 150 24.62 -6.30 -5.23
C ASP A 150 24.18 -6.93 -6.56
N PRO A 151 25.11 -7.15 -7.50
CA PRO A 151 24.78 -7.75 -8.80
C PRO A 151 24.48 -9.25 -8.76
N GLU A 152 24.60 -9.90 -7.60
CA GLU A 152 24.40 -11.35 -7.45
C GLU A 152 23.05 -11.69 -6.81
N THR A 153 22.84 -11.28 -5.55
CA THR A 153 21.68 -11.70 -4.76
C THR A 153 20.46 -10.82 -5.02
N LYS A 154 20.68 -9.50 -5.14
CA LYS A 154 19.67 -8.51 -5.48
C LYS A 154 20.01 -7.83 -6.80
N ARG A 155 20.18 -8.68 -7.83
CA ARG A 155 20.62 -8.21 -9.14
C ARG A 155 19.69 -7.13 -9.67
N PRO A 156 20.22 -5.94 -10.00
CA PRO A 156 19.44 -4.87 -10.59
C PRO A 156 18.80 -5.29 -11.92
N ASP A 157 17.56 -4.86 -12.15
CA ASP A 157 16.86 -4.93 -13.42
C ASP A 157 16.91 -3.55 -14.07
N LEU A 158 17.44 -3.46 -15.30
CA LEU A 158 17.64 -2.16 -15.96
C LEU A 158 16.35 -1.40 -16.20
N SER A 159 15.24 -2.11 -16.34
CA SER A 159 13.90 -1.49 -16.49
C SER A 159 13.33 -0.95 -15.19
N ALA A 160 13.82 -1.44 -14.04
CA ALA A 160 13.30 -1.03 -12.74
C ALA A 160 13.66 0.40 -12.35
N TYR A 161 14.80 0.94 -12.83
CA TYR A 161 15.19 2.31 -12.50
C TYR A 161 14.16 3.33 -12.97
N ASP A 162 13.79 3.27 -14.25
CA ASP A 162 12.79 4.19 -14.81
C ASP A 162 11.38 3.89 -14.26
N ALA A 163 11.06 2.61 -14.04
CA ALA A 163 9.78 2.21 -13.47
C ALA A 163 9.57 2.77 -12.06
N ILE A 164 10.59 2.70 -11.20
CA ILE A 164 10.54 3.23 -9.83
C ILE A 164 10.39 4.76 -9.82
N VAL A 165 11.09 5.47 -10.70
CA VAL A 165 10.93 6.93 -10.84
C VAL A 165 9.51 7.27 -11.31
N ALA A 166 8.96 6.51 -12.28
CA ALA A 166 7.60 6.68 -12.74
C ALA A 166 6.54 6.32 -11.66
N ASP A 167 6.85 5.39 -10.76
CA ASP A 167 6.00 5.08 -9.61
C ASP A 167 6.00 6.21 -8.57
N ILE A 168 7.15 6.89 -8.37
CA ILE A 168 7.26 8.07 -7.50
C ILE A 168 6.47 9.25 -8.08
N ASP A 169 6.61 9.50 -9.39
CA ASP A 169 5.84 10.53 -10.11
C ASP A 169 4.32 10.25 -10.04
N TYR A 170 3.91 8.99 -10.24
CA TYR A 170 2.51 8.58 -10.06
C TYR A 170 1.97 8.88 -8.66
N LEU A 171 2.79 8.74 -7.62
CA LEU A 171 2.43 9.10 -6.25
C LEU A 171 2.42 10.62 -5.99
N GLY A 172 2.77 11.43 -6.98
CA GLY A 172 2.73 12.89 -6.91
C GLY A 172 4.01 13.54 -6.41
N PHE A 173 5.14 12.84 -6.38
CA PHE A 173 6.42 13.37 -5.91
C PHE A 173 7.43 13.49 -7.05
N ASP A 174 8.26 14.53 -7.00
CA ASP A 174 9.35 14.79 -7.95
C ASP A 174 10.68 14.85 -7.17
N PRO A 175 11.56 13.86 -7.29
CA PRO A 175 12.83 13.86 -6.58
C PRO A 175 13.78 14.96 -7.05
N ASP A 176 14.36 15.72 -6.10
CA ASP A 176 15.36 16.75 -6.40
C ASP A 176 16.67 16.16 -6.96
N GLU A 177 17.02 14.94 -6.52
CA GLU A 177 18.21 14.23 -6.95
C GLU A 177 17.97 12.74 -7.08
N VAL A 178 18.49 12.14 -8.17
CA VAL A 178 18.45 10.69 -8.40
C VAL A 178 19.87 10.16 -8.55
N LEU A 179 20.29 9.31 -7.62
CA LEU A 179 21.62 8.72 -7.55
C LEU A 179 21.60 7.22 -7.79
N ARG A 180 22.72 6.67 -8.24
CA ARG A 180 22.97 5.24 -8.29
C ARG A 180 24.23 4.93 -7.51
N ALA A 181 24.15 4.02 -6.55
CA ALA A 181 25.29 3.65 -5.73
C ALA A 181 26.42 3.01 -6.58
N SER A 182 26.04 2.28 -7.65
CA SER A 182 27.02 1.70 -8.59
C SER A 182 27.85 2.74 -9.39
N ASP A 183 27.40 4.00 -9.48
CA ASP A 183 28.20 5.08 -10.10
C ASP A 183 29.22 5.69 -9.13
N ARG A 184 29.17 5.31 -7.85
CA ARG A 184 29.94 5.92 -6.76
C ARG A 184 30.97 4.97 -6.12
N VAL A 185 31.24 3.84 -6.76
CA VAL A 185 32.12 2.78 -6.22
C VAL A 185 33.52 3.32 -5.87
N GLU A 186 34.08 4.18 -6.71
CA GLU A 186 35.38 4.81 -6.43
C GLU A 186 35.35 5.67 -5.15
N THR A 187 34.28 6.40 -4.92
CA THR A 187 34.09 7.17 -3.68
C THR A 187 34.09 6.25 -2.45
N TYR A 188 33.48 5.08 -2.55
CA TYR A 188 33.49 4.11 -1.44
C TYR A 188 34.88 3.53 -1.23
N TYR A 189 35.65 3.29 -2.28
CA TYR A 189 37.06 2.88 -2.15
C TYR A 189 37.91 3.94 -1.47
N GLU A 190 37.74 5.22 -1.79
CA GLU A 190 38.43 6.32 -1.12
C GLU A 190 38.18 6.30 0.40
N HIS A 191 36.94 6.19 0.83
CA HIS A 191 36.61 6.13 2.25
C HIS A 191 37.04 4.81 2.92
N ALA A 192 37.06 3.70 2.18
CA ALA A 192 37.63 2.45 2.69
C ALA A 192 39.13 2.59 2.96
N ARG A 193 39.88 3.24 2.07
CA ARG A 193 41.31 3.54 2.28
C ARG A 193 41.53 4.41 3.51
N GLU A 194 40.70 5.46 3.68
CA GLU A 194 40.75 6.31 4.88
C GLU A 194 40.49 5.51 6.15
N LEU A 195 39.48 4.65 6.15
CA LEU A 195 39.15 3.78 7.30
C LEU A 195 40.28 2.79 7.62
N ILE A 196 41.02 2.31 6.59
CA ILE A 196 42.21 1.46 6.75
C ILE A 196 43.36 2.26 7.36
N GLU A 197 43.60 3.49 6.90
CA GLU A 197 44.61 4.38 7.45
C GLU A 197 44.36 4.71 8.92
N LEU A 198 43.12 4.89 9.31
CA LEU A 198 42.70 5.07 10.71
C LEU A 198 42.95 3.81 11.55
N GLY A 199 43.17 2.65 10.92
CA GLY A 199 43.35 1.38 11.61
C GLY A 199 42.06 0.70 12.04
N GLU A 200 40.91 1.19 11.56
CA GLU A 200 39.56 0.75 11.95
C GLU A 200 38.95 -0.29 10.96
N ALA A 201 39.74 -0.78 10.01
CA ALA A 201 39.36 -1.87 9.13
C ALA A 201 40.46 -2.92 9.01
N TYR A 202 40.09 -4.12 8.57
CA TYR A 202 41.05 -5.19 8.25
C TYR A 202 40.50 -6.14 7.18
N THR A 203 41.38 -6.69 6.39
CA THR A 203 41.08 -7.72 5.38
C THR A 203 41.04 -9.10 6.04
N CYS A 204 40.07 -9.94 5.64
CA CYS A 204 39.82 -11.25 6.23
C CYS A 204 39.59 -12.29 5.14
N ASP A 205 40.42 -13.33 5.14
CA ASP A 205 40.39 -14.49 4.24
C ASP A 205 39.75 -15.75 4.89
N LEU A 206 39.24 -15.61 6.13
CA LEU A 206 38.56 -16.73 6.79
C LEU A 206 37.25 -17.07 6.08
N PRO A 207 36.98 -18.39 5.91
CA PRO A 207 35.66 -18.83 5.48
C PRO A 207 34.56 -18.29 6.38
N ALA A 208 33.40 -17.98 5.79
CA ALA A 208 32.28 -17.35 6.50
C ALA A 208 31.81 -18.16 7.74
N GLU A 209 31.86 -19.48 7.69
CA GLU A 209 31.50 -20.36 8.81
C GLU A 209 32.49 -20.26 9.98
N GLU A 210 33.81 -20.22 9.68
CA GLU A 210 34.86 -20.09 10.70
C GLU A 210 34.78 -18.72 11.38
N PHE A 211 34.66 -17.64 10.59
CA PHE A 211 34.47 -16.32 11.14
C PHE A 211 33.18 -16.22 11.99
N SER A 212 32.08 -16.83 11.53
CA SER A 212 30.80 -16.84 12.24
C SER A 212 30.89 -17.53 13.59
N ALA A 213 31.74 -18.56 13.73
CA ALA A 213 32.01 -19.24 15.00
C ALA A 213 32.75 -18.31 15.98
N LEU A 214 33.85 -17.70 15.55
CA LEU A 214 34.61 -16.71 16.34
C LEU A 214 33.72 -15.55 16.79
N LYS A 215 32.99 -14.96 15.84
CA LYS A 215 32.06 -13.86 16.08
C LYS A 215 31.00 -14.20 17.14
N ARG A 216 30.47 -15.44 17.13
CA ARG A 216 29.50 -15.90 18.12
C ARG A 216 30.07 -15.97 19.51
N GLU A 217 31.32 -16.42 19.63
CA GLU A 217 32.02 -16.58 20.91
C GLU A 217 32.63 -15.25 21.41
N GLY A 218 32.64 -14.20 20.59
CA GLY A 218 33.27 -12.91 20.91
C GLY A 218 34.79 -12.97 20.80
N GLU A 219 35.32 -13.93 20.02
CA GLU A 219 36.74 -14.07 19.79
C GLU A 219 37.19 -13.31 18.50
N PRO A 220 38.32 -12.58 18.56
CA PRO A 220 38.80 -11.85 17.40
C PRO A 220 39.33 -12.80 16.31
N SER A 221 39.14 -12.40 15.05
CA SER A 221 39.80 -13.06 13.92
C SER A 221 41.32 -12.93 14.03
N PRO A 222 42.11 -13.95 13.67
CA PRO A 222 43.57 -13.85 13.59
C PRO A 222 44.04 -12.77 12.58
N ASN A 223 43.19 -12.36 11.65
CA ASN A 223 43.49 -11.30 10.68
C ASN A 223 43.29 -9.87 11.23
N ARG A 224 42.66 -9.74 12.40
CA ARG A 224 42.23 -8.44 12.97
C ARG A 224 43.41 -7.52 13.31
N ASP A 225 44.56 -8.11 13.64
CA ASP A 225 45.76 -7.39 14.05
C ASP A 225 46.75 -7.14 12.89
N LYS A 226 46.36 -7.33 11.62
CA LYS A 226 47.17 -6.93 10.45
C LYS A 226 47.51 -5.45 10.52
N SER A 227 48.72 -5.10 10.04
CA SER A 227 49.10 -3.69 9.97
C SER A 227 48.28 -2.94 8.91
N PRO A 228 48.02 -1.63 9.06
CA PRO A 228 47.33 -0.85 8.05
C PRO A 228 47.98 -0.97 6.66
N ASP A 229 49.30 -1.00 6.56
CA ASP A 229 50.02 -1.15 5.29
C ASP A 229 49.67 -2.51 4.61
N THR A 230 49.62 -3.61 5.40
CA THR A 230 49.22 -4.92 4.87
C THR A 230 47.78 -4.94 4.42
N VAL A 231 46.90 -4.33 5.19
CA VAL A 231 45.48 -4.23 4.85
C VAL A 231 45.28 -3.39 3.59
N ALA A 232 46.04 -2.29 3.44
CA ALA A 232 45.97 -1.45 2.25
C ALA A 232 46.43 -2.23 1.00
N ASP A 233 47.56 -2.93 1.05
CA ASP A 233 48.04 -3.75 -0.07
C ASP A 233 47.00 -4.83 -0.46
N GLU A 234 46.42 -5.53 0.51
CA GLU A 234 45.40 -6.57 0.27
C GLU A 234 44.10 -5.96 -0.24
N PHE A 235 43.72 -4.77 0.21
CA PHE A 235 42.50 -4.10 -0.27
C PHE A 235 42.69 -3.62 -1.74
N GLU A 236 43.86 -3.07 -2.11
CA GLU A 236 44.12 -2.75 -3.51
C GLU A 236 44.05 -4.01 -4.39
N ALA A 237 44.57 -5.15 -3.92
CA ALA A 237 44.43 -6.42 -4.64
C ALA A 237 42.97 -6.86 -4.78
N MET A 238 42.08 -6.54 -3.79
CA MET A 238 40.64 -6.73 -3.94
C MET A 238 40.05 -5.81 -5.03
N VAL A 239 40.44 -4.54 -5.03
CA VAL A 239 40.00 -3.54 -6.03
C VAL A 239 40.45 -3.93 -7.43
N ASP A 240 41.69 -4.40 -7.59
CA ASP A 240 42.26 -4.89 -8.85
C ASP A 240 41.65 -6.25 -9.30
N GLY A 241 40.78 -6.86 -8.48
CA GLY A 241 40.09 -8.11 -8.81
C GLY A 241 40.97 -9.36 -8.75
N GLU A 242 42.04 -9.35 -7.95
CA GLU A 242 42.95 -10.48 -7.79
C GLU A 242 42.34 -11.63 -6.96
N TYR A 243 41.26 -11.35 -6.23
CA TYR A 243 40.48 -12.35 -5.45
C TYR A 243 39.15 -12.69 -6.11
N SER A 244 38.73 -13.94 -5.95
CA SER A 244 37.41 -14.41 -6.35
C SER A 244 36.38 -14.23 -5.23
N SER A 245 35.10 -14.45 -5.55
CA SER A 245 34.02 -14.42 -4.57
C SER A 245 34.28 -15.37 -3.41
N GLY A 246 34.17 -14.85 -2.18
CA GLY A 246 34.37 -15.60 -0.94
C GLY A 246 35.82 -15.77 -0.48
N GLU A 247 36.82 -15.35 -1.25
CA GLU A 247 38.24 -15.49 -0.87
C GLU A 247 38.71 -14.38 0.08
N MET A 248 38.20 -13.16 -0.07
CA MET A 248 38.61 -12.01 0.74
C MET A 248 37.43 -11.07 0.98
N VAL A 249 37.38 -10.49 2.18
CA VAL A 249 36.46 -9.39 2.54
C VAL A 249 37.19 -8.31 3.33
N LEU A 250 36.72 -7.06 3.24
CA LEU A 250 37.12 -5.99 4.16
C LEU A 250 36.08 -5.94 5.30
N ARG A 251 36.54 -5.88 6.55
CA ARG A 251 35.69 -5.77 7.74
C ARG A 251 35.98 -4.49 8.48
N VAL A 252 34.94 -3.87 9.02
CA VAL A 252 35.05 -2.77 9.98
C VAL A 252 35.36 -3.36 11.35
N LYS A 253 36.37 -2.83 12.03
CA LYS A 253 36.66 -3.20 13.42
C LYS A 253 35.64 -2.56 14.34
N THR A 254 35.04 -3.37 15.18
CA THR A 254 34.09 -2.89 16.18
C THR A 254 34.35 -3.57 17.52
N ASP A 255 33.48 -3.41 18.50
CA ASP A 255 33.57 -4.16 19.74
C ASP A 255 33.23 -5.65 19.49
N ILE A 256 34.25 -6.51 19.48
CA ILE A 256 34.09 -7.95 19.21
C ILE A 256 33.34 -8.66 20.34
N GLU A 257 33.28 -8.09 21.56
CA GLU A 257 32.55 -8.60 22.69
C GLU A 257 31.13 -7.97 22.81
N HIS A 258 30.74 -7.11 21.82
CA HIS A 258 29.43 -6.47 21.83
C HIS A 258 28.30 -7.49 22.04
N LYS A 259 27.28 -7.17 22.88
CA LYS A 259 26.17 -8.08 23.22
C LYS A 259 25.39 -8.58 22.00
N ASN A 260 25.21 -7.69 20.99
CA ASN A 260 24.60 -8.06 19.71
C ASN A 260 25.69 -8.53 18.73
N PRO A 261 25.75 -9.84 18.38
CA PRO A 261 26.73 -10.33 17.43
C PRO A 261 26.63 -9.72 16.03
N ALA A 262 25.48 -9.19 15.64
CA ALA A 262 25.30 -8.54 14.33
C ALA A 262 26.19 -7.33 14.16
N LEU A 263 26.59 -6.68 15.25
CA LEU A 263 27.43 -5.47 15.25
C LEU A 263 28.93 -5.75 15.33
N ARG A 264 29.33 -7.02 15.53
CA ARG A 264 30.74 -7.41 15.69
C ARG A 264 31.42 -7.53 14.35
N ASP A 265 32.49 -6.80 14.10
CA ASP A 265 33.40 -6.87 12.92
C ASP A 265 32.67 -7.22 11.61
N TRP A 266 31.69 -6.38 11.25
CA TRP A 266 30.83 -6.60 10.09
C TRP A 266 31.54 -6.33 8.74
N VAL A 267 31.07 -6.92 7.66
CA VAL A 267 31.66 -6.81 6.32
C VAL A 267 31.34 -5.46 5.70
N ALA A 268 32.35 -4.73 5.30
CA ALA A 268 32.26 -3.48 4.55
C ALA A 268 32.31 -3.72 3.03
N PHE A 269 33.23 -4.59 2.56
CA PHE A 269 33.36 -4.95 1.14
C PHE A 269 33.49 -6.45 0.97
N ARG A 270 32.97 -6.94 -0.16
CA ARG A 270 33.11 -8.33 -0.59
C ARG A 270 33.40 -8.44 -2.08
N MET A 271 34.01 -9.56 -2.47
CA MET A 271 34.21 -9.91 -3.87
C MET A 271 32.94 -10.53 -4.45
N ILE A 272 32.54 -10.11 -5.64
CA ILE A 272 31.43 -10.68 -6.41
C ILE A 272 31.89 -10.93 -7.84
N ASP A 273 31.79 -12.19 -8.28
CA ASP A 273 32.23 -12.59 -9.64
C ASP A 273 31.19 -12.28 -10.73
N THR A 274 29.91 -12.16 -10.33
CA THR A 274 28.81 -11.83 -11.25
C THR A 274 28.92 -10.39 -11.72
N PRO A 275 29.01 -10.12 -13.03
CA PRO A 275 29.13 -8.77 -13.55
C PRO A 275 27.84 -7.97 -13.30
N HIS A 276 28.00 -6.68 -13.00
CA HIS A 276 26.88 -5.77 -12.87
C HIS A 276 26.13 -5.60 -14.20
N PRO A 277 24.78 -5.51 -14.23
CA PRO A 277 24.02 -5.38 -15.48
C PRO A 277 24.19 -4.03 -16.19
N ARG A 278 24.57 -2.96 -15.45
CA ARG A 278 24.91 -1.65 -16.03
C ARG A 278 26.31 -1.67 -16.60
N GLU A 279 26.45 -1.11 -17.82
CA GLU A 279 27.74 -1.08 -18.55
C GLU A 279 28.81 -0.28 -17.79
N GLU A 280 28.42 0.81 -17.12
CA GLU A 280 29.32 1.68 -16.34
C GLU A 280 29.94 1.00 -15.12
N ALA A 281 29.29 -0.05 -14.62
CA ALA A 281 29.70 -0.75 -13.40
C ALA A 281 30.11 -2.22 -13.64
N VAL A 282 30.15 -2.67 -14.90
CA VAL A 282 30.35 -4.07 -15.28
C VAL A 282 31.71 -4.64 -14.84
N ASP A 283 32.74 -3.79 -14.76
CA ASP A 283 34.12 -4.20 -14.46
C ASP A 283 34.40 -4.28 -12.95
N TYR A 284 33.55 -3.70 -12.10
CA TYR A 284 33.74 -3.78 -10.65
C TYR A 284 33.49 -5.18 -10.11
N ARG A 285 34.36 -5.62 -9.21
CA ARG A 285 34.27 -6.92 -8.52
C ARG A 285 34.32 -6.82 -7.01
N CYS A 286 34.93 -5.77 -6.47
CA CYS A 286 34.98 -5.46 -5.06
C CYS A 286 33.82 -4.51 -4.72
N TRP A 287 32.75 -5.05 -4.10
CA TRP A 287 31.52 -4.30 -3.88
C TRP A 287 31.32 -3.92 -2.42
N PRO A 288 30.92 -2.67 -2.13
CA PRO A 288 30.55 -2.27 -0.78
C PRO A 288 29.26 -2.95 -0.36
N MET A 289 29.16 -3.25 0.93
CA MET A 289 27.90 -3.67 1.53
C MET A 289 27.04 -2.47 1.85
N LEU A 290 25.71 -2.70 1.93
CA LEU A 290 24.71 -1.66 2.20
C LEU A 290 25.08 -0.74 3.36
N ASP A 291 25.51 -1.30 4.50
CA ASP A 291 25.81 -0.51 5.70
C ASP A 291 26.99 0.44 5.52
N PHE A 292 27.96 0.10 4.67
CA PHE A 292 29.09 0.96 4.34
C PHE A 292 28.71 2.02 3.30
N GLN A 293 28.17 1.61 2.13
CA GLN A 293 27.86 2.54 1.05
C GLN A 293 26.83 3.59 1.50
N SER A 294 25.78 3.14 2.20
CA SER A 294 24.68 4.01 2.64
C SER A 294 25.15 5.07 3.66
N ALA A 295 26.09 4.71 4.56
CA ALA A 295 26.67 5.66 5.51
C ALA A 295 27.46 6.77 4.80
N ILE A 296 28.28 6.40 3.80
CA ILE A 296 29.08 7.34 3.02
C ILE A 296 28.16 8.26 2.22
N ASP A 297 27.18 7.70 1.53
CA ASP A 297 26.27 8.48 0.71
C ASP A 297 25.38 9.42 1.53
N ASP A 298 24.80 8.94 2.64
CA ASP A 298 23.96 9.76 3.51
C ASP A 298 24.74 10.99 4.03
N GLN A 299 26.04 10.82 4.37
CA GLN A 299 26.92 11.93 4.75
C GLN A 299 27.21 12.88 3.58
N LEU A 300 27.61 12.34 2.43
CA LEU A 300 28.07 13.16 1.28
C LEU A 300 26.93 13.89 0.59
N THR A 301 25.71 13.37 0.65
CA THR A 301 24.50 14.03 0.14
C THR A 301 23.84 14.93 1.18
N GLY A 302 24.36 14.96 2.41
CA GLY A 302 23.85 15.81 3.48
C GLY A 302 22.47 15.40 3.98
N VAL A 303 22.14 14.10 3.95
CA VAL A 303 20.90 13.56 4.52
C VAL A 303 20.82 13.91 5.99
N THR A 304 19.74 14.56 6.40
CA THR A 304 19.51 15.00 7.77
C THR A 304 18.67 14.02 8.57
N HIS A 305 17.71 13.37 7.89
CA HIS A 305 16.79 12.42 8.51
C HIS A 305 16.72 11.15 7.68
N ILE A 306 16.86 10.02 8.36
CA ILE A 306 16.76 8.68 7.78
C ILE A 306 15.47 8.04 8.29
N ILE A 307 14.56 7.69 7.37
CA ILE A 307 13.36 6.95 7.69
C ILE A 307 13.44 5.57 7.03
N ARG A 308 13.32 4.50 7.82
CA ARG A 308 13.50 3.13 7.33
C ARG A 308 12.73 2.09 8.15
N GLY A 309 12.59 0.88 7.61
CA GLY A 309 12.00 -0.26 8.31
C GLY A 309 12.75 -0.61 9.60
N ILE A 310 12.03 -1.11 10.59
CA ILE A 310 12.59 -1.51 11.90
C ILE A 310 13.61 -2.67 11.76
N ASP A 311 13.50 -3.49 10.72
CA ASP A 311 14.44 -4.54 10.36
C ASP A 311 15.87 -4.01 10.09
N LEU A 312 16.00 -2.73 9.69
CA LEU A 312 17.28 -2.06 9.49
C LEU A 312 17.83 -1.34 10.75
N GLN A 313 17.29 -1.63 11.93
CA GLN A 313 17.78 -1.03 13.18
C GLN A 313 19.26 -1.35 13.47
N ASP A 314 19.71 -2.57 13.14
CA ASP A 314 21.12 -2.93 13.31
C ASP A 314 22.02 -2.26 12.29
N SER A 315 21.51 -1.94 11.08
CA SER A 315 22.21 -1.13 10.08
C SER A 315 22.51 0.27 10.60
N ALA A 316 21.54 0.93 11.26
CA ALA A 316 21.76 2.23 11.90
C ALA A 316 22.93 2.20 12.88
N LYS A 317 22.97 1.16 13.73
CA LYS A 317 24.06 0.99 14.72
C LYS A 317 25.42 0.73 14.07
N ARG A 318 25.47 -0.06 12.97
CA ARG A 318 26.71 -0.30 12.20
C ARG A 318 27.22 0.97 11.55
N GLN A 319 26.33 1.75 10.97
CA GLN A 319 26.66 3.04 10.36
C GLN A 319 27.19 4.03 11.39
N GLY A 320 26.66 4.03 12.62
CA GLY A 320 27.14 4.85 13.72
C GLY A 320 28.64 4.67 14.00
N PHE A 321 29.18 3.45 13.89
CA PHE A 321 30.64 3.24 14.02
C PHE A 321 31.44 3.97 12.95
N LEU A 322 30.98 4.03 11.70
CA LEU A 322 31.66 4.76 10.64
C LEU A 322 31.65 6.26 10.90
N TYR A 323 30.51 6.79 11.32
CA TYR A 323 30.37 8.21 11.68
C TYR A 323 31.30 8.58 12.83
N ASP A 324 31.42 7.73 13.86
CA ASP A 324 32.34 7.91 14.98
C ASP A 324 33.81 7.92 14.49
N TYR A 325 34.21 6.99 13.61
CA TYR A 325 35.57 6.87 13.11
C TYR A 325 36.00 8.04 12.20
N PHE A 326 35.06 8.52 11.36
CA PHE A 326 35.31 9.68 10.50
C PHE A 326 35.06 11.02 11.22
N GLY A 327 34.55 11.02 12.44
CA GLY A 327 34.23 12.22 13.20
C GLY A 327 33.05 13.00 12.60
N TRP A 328 32.11 12.31 12.00
CA TRP A 328 30.89 12.87 11.43
C TRP A 328 29.74 12.87 12.43
N GLU A 329 28.70 13.69 12.19
CA GLU A 329 27.48 13.71 12.94
C GLU A 329 26.43 12.81 12.26
N TYR A 330 25.86 11.83 13.01
CA TYR A 330 24.93 10.88 12.43
C TYR A 330 23.54 11.50 12.28
N PRO A 331 22.86 11.32 11.14
CA PRO A 331 21.51 11.83 10.93
C PRO A 331 20.50 11.34 11.95
N GLU A 332 19.39 12.07 12.08
CA GLU A 332 18.22 11.61 12.85
C GLU A 332 17.64 10.35 12.21
N VAL A 333 17.27 9.35 13.03
CA VAL A 333 16.77 8.06 12.52
C VAL A 333 15.41 7.73 13.09
N LEU A 334 14.44 7.57 12.19
CA LEU A 334 13.09 7.11 12.51
C LEU A 334 12.88 5.72 11.89
N HIS A 335 12.05 4.92 12.56
CA HIS A 335 11.71 3.58 12.08
C HIS A 335 10.21 3.38 12.01
N TRP A 336 9.77 2.53 11.05
CA TRP A 336 8.41 2.03 10.96
C TRP A 336 8.38 0.50 10.88
N GLY A 337 7.22 -0.11 11.21
CA GLY A 337 6.94 -1.53 11.01
C GLY A 337 6.62 -1.85 9.53
N HIS A 338 6.51 -3.13 9.21
CA HIS A 338 6.14 -3.57 7.87
C HIS A 338 4.65 -3.29 7.59
N VAL A 339 4.34 -3.05 6.31
CA VAL A 339 2.95 -2.98 5.84
C VAL A 339 2.55 -4.35 5.31
N GLN A 340 1.44 -4.87 5.80
CA GLN A 340 0.79 -6.07 5.29
C GLN A 340 -0.48 -5.68 4.53
N ILE A 341 -0.81 -6.38 3.46
CA ILE A 341 -1.98 -6.11 2.61
C ILE A 341 -2.63 -7.45 2.28
N ASP A 342 -3.79 -7.72 2.85
CA ASP A 342 -4.44 -9.05 2.79
C ASP A 342 -5.35 -9.25 1.55
N ALA A 343 -5.42 -8.26 0.65
CA ALA A 343 -6.39 -8.27 -0.46
C ALA A 343 -5.95 -9.03 -1.71
N TYR A 344 -4.75 -9.60 -1.70
CA TYR A 344 -4.21 -10.33 -2.83
C TYR A 344 -3.77 -11.73 -2.40
N ASP A 345 -4.04 -12.73 -3.23
CA ASP A 345 -3.54 -14.10 -3.05
C ASP A 345 -2.02 -14.25 -3.36
N ILE A 346 -1.37 -13.14 -3.70
CA ILE A 346 0.04 -13.06 -4.10
C ILE A 346 0.82 -12.30 -3.02
N ASP A 347 1.91 -12.90 -2.54
CA ASP A 347 2.81 -12.25 -1.58
C ASP A 347 3.38 -10.92 -2.12
N LEU A 348 3.48 -9.91 -1.28
CA LEU A 348 4.12 -8.63 -1.57
C LEU A 348 5.65 -8.81 -1.70
N SER A 349 6.06 -9.46 -2.78
CA SER A 349 7.46 -9.79 -3.07
C SER A 349 7.75 -9.59 -4.55
N THR A 350 8.65 -8.68 -4.87
CA THR A 350 9.09 -8.42 -6.26
C THR A 350 9.57 -9.70 -6.96
N SER A 351 10.29 -10.59 -6.25
CA SER A 351 10.79 -11.84 -6.82
C SER A 351 9.66 -12.84 -7.09
N THR A 352 8.65 -12.92 -6.23
CA THR A 352 7.48 -13.78 -6.43
C THR A 352 6.66 -13.31 -7.62
N ILE A 353 6.38 -12.00 -7.71
CA ILE A 353 5.64 -11.41 -8.83
C ILE A 353 6.38 -11.64 -10.16
N LYS A 354 7.71 -11.41 -10.18
CA LYS A 354 8.54 -11.65 -11.36
C LYS A 354 8.47 -13.11 -11.82
N GLN A 355 8.51 -14.07 -10.89
CA GLN A 355 8.39 -15.49 -11.22
C GLN A 355 7.03 -15.81 -11.84
N LEU A 356 5.92 -15.27 -11.29
CA LEU A 356 4.58 -15.48 -11.85
C LEU A 356 4.45 -14.90 -13.27
N ILE A 357 5.12 -13.78 -13.57
CA ILE A 357 5.18 -13.20 -14.92
C ILE A 357 6.01 -14.11 -15.83
N ASP A 358 7.18 -14.59 -15.40
CA ASP A 358 8.06 -15.47 -16.17
C ASP A 358 7.39 -16.84 -16.46
N ASP A 359 6.57 -17.33 -15.55
CA ASP A 359 5.80 -18.59 -15.69
C ASP A 359 4.52 -18.40 -16.54
N GLY A 360 4.11 -17.15 -16.81
CA GLY A 360 2.92 -16.81 -17.61
C GLY A 360 1.60 -16.86 -16.84
N ASP A 361 1.66 -16.85 -15.51
CA ASP A 361 0.49 -16.77 -14.62
C ASP A 361 -0.06 -15.34 -14.53
N LEU A 362 0.81 -14.34 -14.70
CA LEU A 362 0.48 -12.92 -14.83
C LEU A 362 0.92 -12.40 -16.21
N ASP A 363 0.13 -11.50 -16.79
CA ASP A 363 0.42 -10.88 -18.09
C ASP A 363 1.58 -9.87 -18.04
N GLY A 364 1.85 -9.29 -16.86
CA GLY A 364 2.89 -8.30 -16.64
C GLY A 364 2.79 -7.66 -15.26
N TRP A 365 3.63 -6.65 -15.04
CA TRP A 365 3.62 -5.89 -13.77
C TRP A 365 2.35 -5.05 -13.57
N ASP A 366 1.62 -4.77 -14.63
CA ASP A 366 0.37 -4.01 -14.66
C ASP A 366 -0.88 -4.90 -14.76
N ASP A 367 -0.73 -6.20 -14.61
CA ASP A 367 -1.84 -7.15 -14.50
C ASP A 367 -2.70 -6.78 -13.27
N PRO A 368 -4.05 -6.68 -13.39
CA PRO A 368 -4.91 -6.28 -12.28
C PRO A 368 -4.86 -7.23 -11.08
N ARG A 369 -4.39 -8.45 -11.27
CA ARG A 369 -4.19 -9.46 -10.21
C ARG A 369 -2.87 -9.26 -9.44
N ALA A 370 -1.94 -8.44 -9.97
CA ALA A 370 -0.66 -8.18 -9.35
C ALA A 370 -0.76 -7.04 -8.32
N PRO A 371 -0.21 -7.19 -7.10
CA PRO A 371 -0.23 -6.13 -6.07
C PRO A 371 0.87 -5.09 -6.30
N THR A 372 0.95 -4.52 -7.51
CA THR A 372 1.97 -3.55 -7.92
C THR A 372 1.40 -2.15 -8.09
N LEU A 373 2.24 -1.12 -8.01
CA LEU A 373 1.82 0.25 -8.29
C LEU A 373 1.40 0.44 -9.75
N GLN A 374 2.04 -0.27 -10.68
CA GLN A 374 1.65 -0.26 -12.09
C GLN A 374 0.24 -0.81 -12.31
N SER A 375 -0.11 -1.91 -11.64
CA SER A 375 -1.47 -2.46 -11.65
C SER A 375 -2.49 -1.49 -11.06
N ILE A 376 -2.20 -0.93 -9.89
CA ILE A 376 -3.08 0.05 -9.22
C ILE A 376 -3.33 1.26 -10.11
N ARG A 377 -2.28 1.81 -10.73
CA ARG A 377 -2.39 2.92 -11.70
C ARG A 377 -3.21 2.52 -12.93
N ARG A 378 -2.98 1.33 -13.50
CA ARG A 378 -3.72 0.87 -14.68
C ARG A 378 -5.21 0.69 -14.40
N ARG A 379 -5.56 0.33 -13.18
CA ARG A 379 -6.97 0.23 -12.74
C ARG A 379 -7.65 1.59 -12.58
N GLY A 380 -6.90 2.70 -12.63
CA GLY A 380 -7.45 4.06 -12.49
C GLY A 380 -7.55 4.56 -11.05
N ILE A 381 -6.85 3.90 -10.13
CA ILE A 381 -6.71 4.41 -8.75
C ILE A 381 -5.69 5.54 -8.77
N ARG A 382 -6.00 6.66 -8.14
CA ARG A 382 -5.15 7.85 -8.08
C ARG A 382 -3.99 7.66 -7.11
N GLY A 383 -2.83 8.24 -7.43
CA GLY A 383 -1.65 8.19 -6.55
C GLY A 383 -1.90 8.84 -5.20
N GLU A 384 -2.65 9.93 -5.18
CA GLU A 384 -3.07 10.65 -3.97
C GLU A 384 -3.83 9.75 -2.99
N ALA A 385 -4.72 8.88 -3.49
CA ALA A 385 -5.45 7.93 -2.65
C ALA A 385 -4.53 6.90 -1.98
N VAL A 386 -3.48 6.47 -2.71
CA VAL A 386 -2.46 5.56 -2.16
C VAL A 386 -1.63 6.29 -1.10
N VAL A 387 -1.18 7.51 -1.38
CA VAL A 387 -0.38 8.33 -0.45
C VAL A 387 -1.15 8.58 0.84
N GLU A 388 -2.40 9.05 0.76
CA GLU A 388 -3.24 9.31 1.93
C GLU A 388 -3.41 8.06 2.79
N SER A 389 -3.67 6.90 2.17
CA SER A 389 -3.78 5.62 2.87
C SER A 389 -2.47 5.21 3.55
N MET A 390 -1.31 5.44 2.90
CA MET A 390 0.00 5.12 3.47
C MET A 390 0.38 6.04 4.64
N ILE A 391 0.03 7.33 4.56
CA ILE A 391 0.24 8.31 5.63
C ILE A 391 -0.67 7.98 6.81
N GLY A 392 -1.91 7.60 6.56
CA GLY A 392 -2.86 7.16 7.57
C GLY A 392 -2.40 5.98 8.44
N LEU A 393 -1.41 5.20 7.99
CA LEU A 393 -0.78 4.15 8.82
C LEU A 393 0.15 4.72 9.92
N GLY A 394 0.46 6.01 9.89
CA GLY A 394 1.36 6.66 10.85
C GLY A 394 2.78 6.11 10.88
N MET A 395 3.51 6.36 11.96
CA MET A 395 4.93 5.98 12.16
C MET A 395 5.11 4.89 13.24
N SER A 396 4.13 3.98 13.38
CA SER A 396 4.27 2.84 14.31
C SER A 396 5.46 1.95 13.91
N THR A 397 6.22 1.49 14.90
CA THR A 397 7.28 0.48 14.72
C THR A 397 6.75 -0.95 14.72
N SER A 398 5.48 -1.17 15.04
CA SER A 398 4.79 -2.45 14.88
C SER A 398 4.37 -2.62 13.42
N ASP A 399 4.19 -3.87 12.99
CA ASP A 399 3.59 -4.17 11.70
C ASP A 399 2.16 -3.64 11.66
N VAL A 400 1.75 -3.13 10.51
CA VAL A 400 0.45 -2.49 10.29
C VAL A 400 -0.23 -3.11 9.07
N ASP A 401 -1.53 -3.27 9.16
CA ASP A 401 -2.35 -3.81 8.07
C ASP A 401 -2.98 -2.64 7.28
N LEU A 402 -2.77 -2.63 5.97
CA LEU A 402 -3.44 -1.73 5.05
C LEU A 402 -4.60 -2.45 4.38
N ALA A 403 -5.82 -2.03 4.68
CA ALA A 403 -7.00 -2.52 3.99
C ALA A 403 -7.12 -1.84 2.62
N MET A 404 -7.30 -2.62 1.53
CA MET A 404 -7.57 -2.05 0.20
C MET A 404 -8.83 -1.18 0.18
N SER A 405 -9.81 -1.46 1.05
CA SER A 405 -11.01 -0.63 1.20
C SER A 405 -10.70 0.83 1.60
N SER A 406 -9.61 1.08 2.33
CA SER A 406 -9.18 2.45 2.65
C SER A 406 -8.70 3.18 1.38
N ILE A 407 -7.87 2.53 0.54
CA ILE A 407 -7.45 3.09 -0.74
C ILE A 407 -8.66 3.33 -1.64
N TYR A 408 -9.62 2.40 -1.68
CA TYR A 408 -10.83 2.53 -2.49
C TYR A 408 -11.74 3.67 -2.01
N ALA A 409 -11.88 3.86 -0.69
CA ALA A 409 -12.64 4.97 -0.13
C ALA A 409 -11.98 6.32 -0.48
N ASN A 410 -10.68 6.48 -0.24
CA ASN A 410 -9.95 7.68 -0.60
C ASN A 410 -10.01 7.96 -2.11
N ASN A 411 -9.89 6.91 -2.95
CA ASN A 411 -10.01 7.09 -4.40
C ASN A 411 -11.42 7.50 -4.82
N ARG A 412 -12.46 6.92 -4.20
CA ARG A 412 -13.85 7.29 -4.47
C ARG A 412 -14.06 8.79 -4.20
N ASP A 413 -13.58 9.30 -3.07
CA ASP A 413 -13.72 10.71 -2.71
C ASP A 413 -13.05 11.65 -3.72
N LEU A 414 -11.97 11.21 -4.37
CA LEU A 414 -11.29 11.97 -5.42
C LEU A 414 -12.02 11.92 -6.78
N VAL A 415 -12.66 10.79 -7.12
CA VAL A 415 -13.11 10.55 -8.49
C VAL A 415 -14.63 10.57 -8.67
N ASP A 416 -15.43 10.47 -7.60
CA ASP A 416 -16.89 10.35 -7.71
C ASP A 416 -17.52 11.52 -8.43
N ASP A 417 -17.11 12.75 -8.12
CA ASP A 417 -17.62 13.97 -8.74
C ASP A 417 -17.17 14.15 -10.21
N GLU A 418 -16.07 13.51 -10.61
CA GLU A 418 -15.51 13.60 -11.96
C GLU A 418 -16.09 12.56 -12.92
N ALA A 419 -16.42 11.37 -12.42
CA ALA A 419 -16.76 10.22 -13.24
C ALA A 419 -18.18 10.27 -13.79
N ASP A 420 -18.34 10.20 -15.10
CA ASP A 420 -19.63 9.99 -15.73
C ASP A 420 -20.18 8.59 -15.47
N ARG A 421 -21.50 8.46 -15.45
CA ARG A 421 -22.22 7.23 -15.15
C ARG A 421 -22.69 6.57 -16.43
N TYR A 422 -22.54 5.24 -16.50
CA TYR A 422 -23.03 4.40 -17.60
C TYR A 422 -23.70 3.14 -17.05
N PHE A 423 -24.49 2.48 -17.89
CA PHE A 423 -25.06 1.18 -17.57
C PHE A 423 -24.24 0.08 -18.22
N LEU A 424 -24.02 -0.99 -17.47
CA LEU A 424 -23.45 -2.25 -17.93
C LEU A 424 -24.36 -3.38 -17.45
N VAL A 425 -24.71 -4.29 -18.33
CA VAL A 425 -25.50 -5.51 -18.04
C VAL A 425 -24.61 -6.72 -18.24
N ARG A 426 -24.46 -7.50 -17.16
CA ARG A 426 -23.73 -8.78 -17.15
C ARG A 426 -24.76 -9.92 -17.25
N ASN A 427 -24.47 -10.99 -17.96
CA ASN A 427 -25.40 -12.12 -18.13
C ASN A 427 -26.81 -11.67 -18.56
N GLY A 428 -26.88 -10.75 -19.55
CA GLY A 428 -28.10 -10.10 -19.98
C GLY A 428 -29.12 -11.04 -20.61
N GLU A 429 -30.39 -10.94 -20.18
CA GLU A 429 -31.54 -11.53 -20.87
C GLU A 429 -32.23 -10.46 -21.73
N ARG A 430 -32.57 -10.84 -22.97
CA ARG A 430 -33.32 -10.00 -23.88
C ARG A 430 -34.79 -10.02 -23.56
N VAL A 431 -35.34 -8.88 -23.12
CA VAL A 431 -36.73 -8.74 -22.73
C VAL A 431 -37.43 -7.73 -23.67
N PRO A 432 -38.45 -8.14 -24.44
CA PRO A 432 -39.27 -7.24 -25.23
C PRO A 432 -39.97 -6.18 -24.38
N VAL A 433 -40.01 -4.92 -24.86
CA VAL A 433 -40.74 -3.84 -24.20
C VAL A 433 -42.00 -3.50 -24.99
N VAL A 434 -43.18 -3.75 -24.39
CA VAL A 434 -44.47 -3.59 -25.02
C VAL A 434 -45.33 -2.55 -24.30
N GLY A 435 -46.22 -1.88 -25.06
CA GLY A 435 -47.17 -0.87 -24.55
C GLY A 435 -47.56 0.11 -25.63
N GLU A 436 -48.79 0.67 -25.56
CA GLU A 436 -49.29 1.64 -26.54
C GLU A 436 -48.57 3.02 -26.47
N GLU A 437 -48.05 3.36 -25.26
CA GLU A 437 -47.41 4.64 -24.98
C GLU A 437 -45.97 4.44 -24.45
N LYS A 438 -45.22 3.46 -25.02
CA LYS A 438 -43.80 3.26 -24.60
C LYS A 438 -42.95 4.46 -25.00
N PRO A 439 -42.06 4.97 -24.10
CA PRO A 439 -41.07 5.98 -24.48
C PRO A 439 -40.10 5.42 -25.55
N ALA A 440 -39.66 6.27 -26.47
CA ALA A 440 -38.71 5.90 -27.52
C ALA A 440 -37.27 5.78 -26.98
N ALA A 441 -36.97 6.42 -25.85
CA ALA A 441 -35.67 6.39 -25.22
C ALA A 441 -35.78 6.57 -23.70
N GLY A 442 -34.83 6.05 -22.98
CA GLY A 442 -34.55 6.44 -21.60
C GLY A 442 -33.63 7.64 -21.53
N SER A 443 -33.73 8.41 -20.44
CA SER A 443 -32.91 9.60 -20.27
C SER A 443 -32.37 9.72 -18.84
N PRO A 444 -31.45 8.82 -18.40
CA PRO A 444 -30.77 8.97 -17.11
C PRO A 444 -29.77 10.14 -17.14
N PRO A 445 -29.45 10.78 -16.00
CA PRO A 445 -28.42 11.80 -15.96
C PRO A 445 -27.04 11.19 -16.21
N LEU A 446 -26.10 11.98 -16.78
CA LEU A 446 -24.69 11.61 -16.85
C LEU A 446 -24.07 11.51 -15.45
N HIS A 447 -24.46 12.42 -14.55
CA HIS A 447 -24.03 12.37 -13.17
C HIS A 447 -25.21 12.73 -12.23
N PRO A 448 -25.44 11.99 -11.14
CA PRO A 448 -26.61 12.20 -10.29
C PRO A 448 -26.60 13.55 -9.55
N ASN A 449 -25.41 14.08 -9.22
CA ASN A 449 -25.24 15.31 -8.44
C ASN A 449 -24.90 16.54 -9.32
N HIS A 450 -24.65 16.36 -10.63
CA HIS A 450 -24.24 17.42 -11.56
C HIS A 450 -25.18 17.50 -12.76
N GLU A 451 -26.32 18.21 -12.58
CA GLU A 451 -27.33 18.37 -13.63
C GLU A 451 -26.80 19.13 -14.88
N ASP A 452 -25.79 19.97 -14.71
CA ASP A 452 -25.12 20.73 -15.77
C ASP A 452 -24.34 19.85 -16.76
N ARG A 453 -23.97 18.62 -16.37
CA ARG A 453 -23.34 17.64 -17.27
C ARG A 453 -24.30 17.02 -18.26
N GLY A 454 -25.61 17.19 -18.05
CA GLY A 454 -26.66 16.76 -18.96
C GLY A 454 -27.13 15.33 -18.69
N ARG A 455 -27.78 14.78 -19.71
CA ARG A 455 -28.44 13.46 -19.64
C ARG A 455 -28.08 12.65 -20.87
N ARG A 456 -27.97 11.33 -20.67
CA ARG A 456 -27.79 10.36 -21.74
C ARG A 456 -29.12 10.10 -22.43
N GLU A 457 -29.10 9.80 -23.70
CA GLU A 457 -30.29 9.35 -24.47
C GLU A 457 -30.05 7.92 -24.91
N ILE A 458 -30.74 6.97 -24.27
CA ILE A 458 -30.57 5.54 -24.51
C ILE A 458 -31.80 5.06 -25.28
N PRO A 459 -31.69 4.74 -26.60
CA PRO A 459 -32.83 4.37 -27.43
C PRO A 459 -33.42 3.02 -27.02
N VAL A 460 -34.76 2.88 -27.15
CA VAL A 460 -35.46 1.60 -26.93
C VAL A 460 -36.33 1.32 -28.15
N GLU A 461 -35.86 0.44 -29.02
CA GLU A 461 -36.64 0.01 -30.19
C GLU A 461 -37.69 -1.04 -29.80
N ASP A 462 -37.30 -2.28 -29.67
CA ASP A 462 -38.22 -3.39 -29.43
C ASP A 462 -37.96 -4.13 -28.10
N ALA A 463 -36.71 -4.15 -27.63
CA ALA A 463 -36.30 -4.91 -26.45
C ALA A 463 -35.11 -4.25 -25.74
N VAL A 464 -34.91 -4.62 -24.50
CA VAL A 464 -33.75 -4.27 -23.68
C VAL A 464 -33.05 -5.54 -23.17
N LEU A 465 -31.78 -5.41 -22.81
CA LEU A 465 -31.05 -6.38 -22.01
C LEU A 465 -31.12 -5.93 -20.54
N VAL A 466 -31.37 -6.88 -19.66
CA VAL A 466 -31.33 -6.72 -18.19
C VAL A 466 -30.66 -7.91 -17.55
N GLU A 467 -30.10 -7.75 -16.35
CA GLU A 467 -29.55 -8.89 -15.63
C GLU A 467 -30.66 -9.88 -15.25
N VAL A 468 -30.42 -11.17 -15.44
CA VAL A 468 -31.41 -12.24 -15.18
C VAL A 468 -31.86 -12.22 -13.72
N ASP A 469 -30.95 -11.89 -12.80
CA ASP A 469 -31.21 -11.85 -11.36
C ASP A 469 -32.17 -10.70 -10.94
N ASP A 470 -32.36 -9.70 -11.80
CA ASP A 470 -33.29 -8.60 -11.60
C ASP A 470 -34.74 -8.95 -12.03
N LEU A 471 -35.00 -10.14 -12.57
CA LEU A 471 -36.28 -10.53 -13.13
C LEU A 471 -37.08 -11.44 -12.20
N THR A 472 -38.25 -10.98 -11.81
CA THR A 472 -39.24 -11.81 -11.09
C THR A 472 -40.60 -11.68 -11.77
N ASP A 473 -41.18 -12.82 -12.18
CA ASP A 473 -42.45 -12.82 -12.94
C ASP A 473 -43.61 -12.23 -12.12
N GLY A 474 -44.33 -11.31 -12.73
CA GLY A 474 -45.45 -10.58 -12.15
C GLY A 474 -45.04 -9.32 -11.37
N GLU A 475 -43.75 -9.09 -11.11
CA GLU A 475 -43.29 -7.93 -10.37
C GLU A 475 -43.13 -6.69 -11.23
N ARG A 476 -43.21 -5.52 -10.58
CA ARG A 476 -42.93 -4.20 -11.18
C ARG A 476 -41.50 -3.81 -10.85
N VAL A 477 -40.80 -3.27 -11.84
CA VAL A 477 -39.46 -2.69 -11.70
C VAL A 477 -39.39 -1.32 -12.38
N TRP A 478 -38.49 -0.49 -11.92
CA TRP A 478 -38.18 0.77 -12.57
C TRP A 478 -36.94 0.62 -13.43
N LEU A 479 -37.10 0.65 -14.73
CA LEU A 479 -35.98 0.80 -15.67
C LEU A 479 -35.43 2.23 -15.53
N LYS A 480 -34.25 2.37 -14.94
CA LYS A 480 -33.69 3.67 -14.55
C LYS A 480 -33.64 4.65 -15.72
N GLY A 481 -34.27 5.82 -15.56
CA GLY A 481 -34.35 6.84 -16.59
C GLY A 481 -35.35 6.56 -17.72
N TYR A 482 -36.03 5.40 -17.73
CA TYR A 482 -37.01 5.04 -18.75
C TYR A 482 -38.45 5.05 -18.24
N GLY A 483 -38.72 4.31 -17.16
CA GLY A 483 -40.06 4.24 -16.59
C GLY A 483 -40.38 2.95 -15.86
N CYS A 484 -41.58 2.84 -15.30
CA CYS A 484 -42.05 1.67 -14.60
C CYS A 484 -42.58 0.62 -15.58
N VAL A 485 -42.10 -0.59 -15.45
CA VAL A 485 -42.55 -1.73 -16.24
C VAL A 485 -42.93 -2.88 -15.33
N ARG A 486 -43.82 -3.78 -15.80
CA ARG A 486 -44.13 -5.05 -15.16
C ARG A 486 -43.55 -6.17 -16.02
N TYR A 487 -42.74 -7.02 -15.41
CA TYR A 487 -42.30 -8.26 -16.04
C TYR A 487 -43.38 -9.34 -15.98
N ALA A 488 -43.88 -9.79 -17.10
CA ALA A 488 -44.88 -10.84 -17.17
C ALA A 488 -44.78 -11.60 -18.49
N ASP A 489 -44.90 -12.92 -18.44
CA ASP A 489 -44.86 -13.81 -19.61
C ASP A 489 -43.61 -13.59 -20.53
N GLY A 490 -42.48 -13.16 -19.96
CA GLY A 490 -41.23 -12.91 -20.68
C GLY A 490 -41.17 -11.55 -21.37
N GLU A 491 -42.04 -10.61 -21.08
CA GLU A 491 -42.08 -9.26 -21.66
C GLU A 491 -42.17 -8.19 -20.55
N PHE A 492 -41.67 -6.99 -20.83
CA PHE A 492 -41.89 -5.79 -20.03
C PHE A 492 -43.09 -5.01 -20.56
N VAL A 493 -44.15 -4.92 -19.76
CA VAL A 493 -45.34 -4.10 -20.05
C VAL A 493 -45.16 -2.74 -19.36
N VAL A 494 -45.10 -1.65 -20.13
CA VAL A 494 -45.02 -0.29 -19.56
C VAL A 494 -46.25 0.02 -18.73
N THR A 495 -46.06 0.45 -17.48
CA THR A 495 -47.14 0.72 -16.52
C THR A 495 -47.22 2.18 -16.09
N GLY A 496 -46.26 3.02 -16.42
CA GLY A 496 -46.25 4.45 -16.15
C GLY A 496 -44.82 5.07 -16.04
N ASP A 497 -44.77 6.36 -15.73
CA ASP A 497 -43.58 7.15 -15.61
C ASP A 497 -43.51 7.95 -14.27
N ASP A 498 -44.37 7.67 -13.31
CA ASP A 498 -44.42 8.37 -12.02
C ASP A 498 -43.42 7.74 -11.04
N ILE A 499 -42.24 8.36 -10.93
CA ILE A 499 -41.19 7.90 -10.04
C ILE A 499 -41.51 8.06 -8.57
N ASP A 500 -42.37 9.01 -8.20
CA ASP A 500 -42.72 9.25 -6.80
C ASP A 500 -43.67 8.14 -6.31
N ALA A 501 -44.61 7.72 -7.16
CA ALA A 501 -45.47 6.54 -6.88
C ALA A 501 -44.63 5.25 -6.75
N VAL A 502 -43.61 5.10 -7.59
CA VAL A 502 -42.67 3.97 -7.57
C VAL A 502 -41.88 3.91 -6.26
N ARG A 503 -41.37 5.07 -5.81
CA ARG A 503 -40.64 5.19 -4.52
C ARG A 503 -41.54 4.89 -3.31
N GLU A 504 -42.79 5.37 -3.31
CA GLU A 504 -43.75 5.09 -2.22
C GLU A 504 -44.11 3.59 -2.14
N GLU A 505 -44.12 2.89 -3.26
CA GLU A 505 -44.40 1.45 -3.34
C GLU A 505 -43.17 0.57 -3.07
N GLY A 506 -41.96 1.15 -3.02
CA GLY A 506 -40.69 0.40 -2.82
C GLY A 506 -40.34 -0.51 -4.00
N VAL A 507 -40.59 -0.06 -5.23
CA VAL A 507 -40.28 -0.80 -6.46
C VAL A 507 -38.77 -0.74 -6.73
N ASP A 508 -38.18 -1.88 -7.10
CA ASP A 508 -36.76 -1.98 -7.41
C ASP A 508 -36.37 -1.19 -8.66
N VAL A 509 -35.22 -0.50 -8.59
CA VAL A 509 -34.62 0.23 -9.71
C VAL A 509 -33.54 -0.65 -10.33
N ILE A 510 -33.73 -1.00 -11.60
CA ILE A 510 -32.77 -1.85 -12.33
C ILE A 510 -32.12 -1.10 -13.49
N HIS A 511 -30.94 -1.54 -13.88
CA HIS A 511 -30.21 -1.08 -15.05
C HIS A 511 -30.60 -1.89 -16.27
N TRP A 512 -30.40 -1.32 -17.43
CA TRP A 512 -30.76 -1.91 -18.70
C TRP A 512 -29.94 -1.26 -19.84
N VAL A 513 -29.77 -1.97 -20.96
CA VAL A 513 -29.21 -1.42 -22.18
C VAL A 513 -30.08 -1.80 -23.38
N PRO A 514 -30.02 -1.10 -24.53
CA PRO A 514 -30.74 -1.51 -25.74
C PRO A 514 -30.31 -2.93 -26.17
N ALA A 515 -31.24 -3.74 -26.66
CA ALA A 515 -30.89 -5.11 -27.00
C ALA A 515 -30.12 -5.25 -28.33
N ASP A 516 -30.19 -4.26 -29.20
CA ASP A 516 -29.65 -4.31 -30.59
C ASP A 516 -28.57 -3.25 -30.85
N ASP A 517 -28.24 -2.40 -29.86
CA ASP A 517 -27.24 -1.33 -29.98
C ASP A 517 -26.48 -1.23 -28.65
N THR A 518 -25.42 -2.01 -28.51
CA THR A 518 -24.59 -2.10 -27.30
C THR A 518 -23.12 -2.02 -27.65
N VAL A 519 -22.31 -1.76 -26.62
CA VAL A 519 -20.86 -1.91 -26.66
C VAL A 519 -20.47 -3.11 -25.81
N SER A 520 -19.89 -4.12 -26.42
CA SER A 520 -19.37 -5.29 -25.68
C SER A 520 -18.18 -4.88 -24.81
N ILE A 521 -18.19 -5.30 -23.55
CA ILE A 521 -17.18 -4.94 -22.55
C ILE A 521 -16.48 -6.20 -22.05
N THR A 522 -15.16 -6.17 -22.07
CA THR A 522 -14.33 -7.03 -21.21
C THR A 522 -13.75 -6.18 -20.07
N MET A 523 -14.21 -6.43 -18.85
CA MET A 523 -13.74 -5.77 -17.63
C MET A 523 -12.71 -6.67 -16.93
N ARG A 524 -11.46 -6.19 -16.91
CA ARG A 524 -10.34 -6.81 -16.22
C ARG A 524 -10.41 -6.50 -14.74
N THR A 525 -10.48 -7.51 -13.89
CA THR A 525 -10.56 -7.34 -12.41
C THR A 525 -9.47 -8.16 -11.70
N PRO A 526 -9.18 -7.87 -10.42
CA PRO A 526 -8.28 -8.71 -9.61
C PRO A 526 -8.72 -10.17 -9.48
N ASP A 527 -10.02 -10.44 -9.62
CA ASP A 527 -10.61 -11.79 -9.49
C ASP A 527 -10.76 -12.50 -10.86
N GLY A 528 -10.35 -11.84 -11.96
CA GLY A 528 -10.46 -12.33 -13.33
C GLY A 528 -11.38 -11.47 -14.20
N ASP A 529 -11.55 -11.87 -15.46
CA ASP A 529 -12.29 -11.11 -16.45
C ASP A 529 -13.80 -11.28 -16.31
N VAL A 530 -14.52 -10.16 -16.41
CA VAL A 530 -15.99 -10.10 -16.43
C VAL A 530 -16.43 -9.50 -17.76
N THR A 531 -17.39 -10.14 -18.45
CA THR A 531 -17.94 -9.62 -19.70
C THR A 531 -19.36 -9.10 -19.52
N GLY A 532 -19.75 -8.14 -20.38
CA GLY A 532 -21.09 -7.57 -20.38
C GLY A 532 -21.33 -6.68 -21.58
N GLU A 533 -22.52 -6.09 -21.63
CA GLU A 533 -22.96 -5.17 -22.67
C GLU A 533 -23.22 -3.79 -22.05
N ALA A 534 -22.53 -2.76 -22.51
CA ALA A 534 -22.74 -1.39 -22.09
C ALA A 534 -23.69 -0.65 -23.05
N GLU A 535 -24.27 0.46 -22.58
CA GLU A 535 -25.08 1.36 -23.39
C GLU A 535 -24.26 2.02 -24.51
N PRO A 536 -24.89 2.40 -25.65
CA PRO A 536 -24.16 2.88 -26.84
C PRO A 536 -23.28 4.10 -26.58
N GLY A 537 -23.72 5.02 -25.70
CA GLY A 537 -22.97 6.23 -25.36
C GLY A 537 -21.60 5.96 -24.72
N PHE A 538 -21.34 4.76 -24.23
CA PHE A 538 -20.03 4.38 -23.71
C PHE A 538 -18.94 4.38 -24.80
N ALA A 539 -19.30 4.16 -26.06
CA ALA A 539 -18.35 4.20 -27.19
C ALA A 539 -17.67 5.59 -27.38
N ASP A 540 -18.27 6.63 -26.85
CA ASP A 540 -17.77 8.02 -26.98
C ASP A 540 -16.80 8.39 -25.84
N THR A 541 -16.57 7.51 -24.86
CA THR A 541 -15.60 7.75 -23.77
C THR A 541 -14.17 7.74 -24.30
N ALA A 542 -13.28 8.47 -23.64
CA ALA A 542 -11.88 8.51 -24.02
C ALA A 542 -11.09 7.33 -23.37
N VAL A 543 -10.03 6.88 -24.04
CA VAL A 543 -9.03 6.01 -23.40
C VAL A 543 -8.41 6.79 -22.22
N ASP A 544 -8.12 6.11 -21.14
CA ASP A 544 -7.68 6.63 -19.83
C ASP A 544 -8.78 7.35 -19.02
N GLU A 545 -9.98 7.53 -19.56
CA GLU A 545 -11.10 8.08 -18.80
C GLU A 545 -11.56 7.15 -17.70
N LEU A 546 -11.83 7.71 -16.52
CA LEU A 546 -12.44 7.00 -15.40
C LEU A 546 -13.94 7.28 -15.40
N VAL A 547 -14.73 6.21 -15.44
CA VAL A 547 -16.19 6.27 -15.42
C VAL A 547 -16.75 5.31 -14.38
N GLN A 548 -18.04 5.44 -14.06
CA GLN A 548 -18.71 4.47 -13.20
C GLN A 548 -19.76 3.67 -13.98
N PHE A 549 -19.62 2.33 -13.97
CA PHE A 549 -20.76 1.47 -14.23
C PHE A 549 -21.62 1.40 -12.98
N GLU A 550 -22.77 2.05 -13.04
CA GLU A 550 -23.69 2.12 -11.90
C GLU A 550 -24.02 0.71 -11.37
N ARG A 551 -24.11 0.53 -10.03
CA ARG A 551 -24.26 -0.77 -9.32
C ARG A 551 -23.06 -1.71 -9.41
N ILE A 552 -22.03 -1.39 -10.20
CA ILE A 552 -20.87 -2.26 -10.39
C ILE A 552 -19.63 -1.62 -9.76
N GLY A 553 -19.31 -0.38 -10.16
CA GLY A 553 -18.16 0.34 -9.62
C GLY A 553 -17.46 1.21 -10.66
N PHE A 554 -16.34 1.79 -10.26
CA PHE A 554 -15.51 2.63 -11.12
C PHE A 554 -14.60 1.77 -11.98
N VAL A 555 -14.44 2.20 -13.23
CA VAL A 555 -13.59 1.54 -14.22
C VAL A 555 -12.80 2.58 -15.00
N ARG A 556 -11.56 2.24 -15.37
CA ARG A 556 -10.77 3.01 -16.33
C ARG A 556 -10.90 2.37 -17.71
N VAL A 557 -11.17 3.21 -18.70
CA VAL A 557 -11.20 2.80 -20.11
C VAL A 557 -9.77 2.56 -20.59
N ASP A 558 -9.45 1.34 -21.03
CA ASP A 558 -8.10 0.99 -21.49
C ASP A 558 -8.00 0.98 -23.02
N GLU A 559 -9.01 0.44 -23.69
CA GLU A 559 -9.01 0.32 -25.15
C GLU A 559 -10.44 0.30 -25.70
N HIS A 560 -10.62 0.95 -26.86
CA HIS A 560 -11.77 0.76 -27.73
C HIS A 560 -11.32 0.08 -29.01
N ALA A 561 -11.78 -1.15 -29.26
CA ALA A 561 -11.63 -1.86 -30.52
C ALA A 561 -12.95 -1.84 -31.31
N ASP A 562 -12.94 -2.31 -32.55
CA ASP A 562 -14.09 -2.25 -33.46
C ASP A 562 -15.35 -2.96 -32.91
N ASP A 563 -15.18 -4.06 -32.18
CA ASP A 563 -16.27 -4.91 -31.68
C ASP A 563 -16.30 -5.02 -30.14
N GLU A 564 -15.31 -4.49 -29.43
CA GLU A 564 -15.18 -4.67 -27.98
C GLU A 564 -14.39 -3.53 -27.35
N SER A 565 -14.76 -3.15 -26.11
CA SER A 565 -13.97 -2.25 -25.29
C SER A 565 -13.41 -2.98 -24.06
N VAL A 566 -12.16 -2.69 -23.73
CA VAL A 566 -11.51 -3.22 -22.54
C VAL A 566 -11.46 -2.14 -21.47
N VAL A 567 -11.90 -2.48 -20.28
CA VAL A 567 -11.84 -1.60 -19.10
C VAL A 567 -11.18 -2.30 -17.93
N TYR A 568 -10.58 -1.56 -17.05
CA TYR A 568 -9.98 -2.06 -15.81
C TYR A 568 -10.81 -1.63 -14.60
N PHE A 569 -11.19 -2.60 -13.78
CA PHE A 569 -11.98 -2.35 -12.58
C PHE A 569 -11.12 -1.67 -11.51
N ALA A 570 -11.50 -0.48 -11.09
CA ALA A 570 -10.86 0.24 -10.00
C ALA A 570 -11.35 -0.27 -8.64
N HIS A 571 -12.60 -0.02 -8.33
CA HIS A 571 -13.28 -0.45 -7.11
C HIS A 571 -14.80 -0.23 -7.21
N ASP A 572 -15.57 -0.74 -6.26
CA ASP A 572 -17.01 -0.56 -6.08
C ASP A 572 -17.38 0.75 -5.36
#